data_455fd8a4ad440a5116f647f991fd48ea
#
_entry.id   455fd8a4ad440a5116f647f991fd48ea
#
_cell.length_a   1.000
_cell.length_b   1.000
_cell.length_c   1.000
_cell.angle_alpha   90.00
_cell.angle_beta   90.00
_cell.angle_gamma   90.00
#
_symmetry.space_group_name_H-M   'P 1'
#
loop_
_entity.id
_entity.type
_entity.pdbx_description
1 polymer ?
#
loop_
_entity_poly.entity_id
_entity_poly.type
_entity_poly.pdbx_seq_one_letter_code
_entity_poly.pdbx_strand_id
1 'polypeptide(L)'
;MAFDGESAVQAAAKQQPDVVVLDIILSKLDGLGVMEAINGLHLQPRPRFVVVSALALDRVTQLAVGQGAEYYFIKPLDTEVVIRRILELTGSASSPKASVRAGTAPIGPAYDSMEAVVTLAIQRIGIPPHIRGYRYVRDAIMMVARDMSLLKSVTTQLYPRIAKKYDTLPTRVERALRHAIEVAWTRGDMDAIQEYFGFTVDSEKGKPTNSEFIAMIADRVTISMGLERFRQTT
;
A
#
# COMPACT_ATOMS: atom_id res chain seq x y z
N MET A 1 21.03 16.99 2.87
CA MET A 1 19.71 16.74 3.45
C MET A 1 19.01 18.08 3.63
N ALA A 2 17.74 18.20 3.26
CA ALA A 2 16.95 19.41 3.40
C ALA A 2 15.80 19.15 4.39
N PHE A 3 15.35 20.17 5.09
CA PHE A 3 14.33 20.06 6.15
C PHE A 3 12.99 20.70 5.76
N ASP A 4 12.94 21.42 4.67
CA ASP A 4 11.72 22.00 4.08
C ASP A 4 11.82 22.01 2.54
N GLY A 5 10.71 22.30 1.86
CA GLY A 5 10.64 22.21 0.40
C GLY A 5 11.51 23.24 -0.31
N GLU A 6 11.61 24.47 0.19
CA GLU A 6 12.46 25.51 -0.44
C GLU A 6 13.94 25.15 -0.36
N SER A 7 14.39 24.68 0.81
CA SER A 7 15.77 24.22 0.99
C SER A 7 16.07 22.97 0.15
N ALA A 8 15.08 22.11 -0.11
CA ALA A 8 15.22 20.97 -1.01
C ALA A 8 15.48 21.40 -2.46
N VAL A 9 14.74 22.37 -2.96
CA VAL A 9 14.94 22.93 -4.32
C VAL A 9 16.35 23.55 -4.45
N GLN A 10 16.77 24.35 -3.45
CA GLN A 10 18.11 24.96 -3.45
C GLN A 10 19.23 23.90 -3.41
N ALA A 11 19.04 22.86 -2.58
CA ALA A 11 19.99 21.74 -2.50
C ALA A 11 20.08 20.98 -3.83
N ALA A 12 18.95 20.71 -4.49
CA ALA A 12 18.94 20.05 -5.80
C ALA A 12 19.64 20.88 -6.88
N ALA A 13 19.38 22.18 -6.92
CA ALA A 13 20.02 23.10 -7.86
C ALA A 13 21.56 23.13 -7.69
N LYS A 14 22.04 23.13 -6.44
CA LYS A 14 23.46 23.18 -6.11
C LYS A 14 24.17 21.85 -6.29
N GLN A 15 23.56 20.74 -5.90
CA GLN A 15 24.21 19.42 -5.82
C GLN A 15 23.99 18.58 -7.07
N GLN A 16 22.97 18.90 -7.87
CA GLN A 16 22.58 18.17 -9.10
C GLN A 16 22.54 16.63 -8.87
N PRO A 17 21.73 16.14 -7.93
CA PRO A 17 21.73 14.72 -7.57
C PRO A 17 21.11 13.85 -8.66
N ASP A 18 21.54 12.59 -8.79
CA ASP A 18 20.94 11.61 -9.69
C ASP A 18 19.54 11.18 -9.21
N VAL A 19 19.35 11.14 -7.88
CA VAL A 19 18.09 10.72 -7.24
C VAL A 19 17.71 11.69 -6.13
N VAL A 20 16.46 12.11 -6.10
CA VAL A 20 15.85 12.91 -5.02
C VAL A 20 14.84 12.05 -4.29
N VAL A 21 15.11 11.74 -3.02
CA VAL A 21 14.15 11.09 -2.13
C VAL A 21 13.38 12.17 -1.38
N LEU A 22 12.07 12.18 -1.50
CA LEU A 22 11.24 13.32 -1.15
C LEU A 22 9.97 12.89 -0.39
N ASP A 23 9.65 13.58 0.72
CA ASP A 23 8.31 13.48 1.33
C ASP A 23 7.36 14.48 0.65
N ILE A 24 6.08 14.12 0.58
CA ILE A 24 5.03 15.06 0.12
C ILE A 24 4.70 16.06 1.22
N ILE A 25 4.72 15.64 2.48
CA ILE A 25 4.38 16.50 3.61
C ILE A 25 5.64 17.26 4.05
N LEU A 26 5.87 18.41 3.45
CA LEU A 26 6.95 19.32 3.81
C LEU A 26 6.40 20.69 4.16
N SER A 27 7.15 21.45 4.98
CA SER A 27 6.83 22.84 5.28
C SER A 27 7.30 23.77 4.17
N LYS A 28 6.68 24.97 4.08
CA LYS A 28 6.89 26.04 3.12
C LYS A 28 6.47 25.70 1.69
N LEU A 29 7.01 24.61 1.12
CA LEU A 29 6.67 24.09 -0.19
C LEU A 29 6.50 22.59 -0.06
N ASP A 30 5.35 22.07 -0.47
CA ASP A 30 5.06 20.64 -0.43
C ASP A 30 5.90 19.85 -1.45
N GLY A 31 5.90 18.50 -1.33
CA GLY A 31 6.71 17.67 -2.20
C GLY A 31 6.35 17.75 -3.67
N LEU A 32 5.08 17.98 -4.02
CA LEU A 32 4.67 18.17 -5.42
C LEU A 32 5.23 19.49 -5.96
N GLY A 33 5.13 20.56 -5.20
CA GLY A 33 5.74 21.85 -5.56
C GLY A 33 7.25 21.78 -5.67
N VAL A 34 7.92 20.99 -4.82
CA VAL A 34 9.37 20.72 -4.94
C VAL A 34 9.70 20.02 -6.26
N MET A 35 8.92 18.98 -6.63
CA MET A 35 9.14 18.28 -7.90
C MET A 35 8.94 19.20 -9.10
N GLU A 36 7.89 20.03 -9.08
CA GLU A 36 7.62 21.02 -10.12
C GLU A 36 8.76 22.03 -10.25
N ALA A 37 9.20 22.59 -9.12
CA ALA A 37 10.30 23.56 -9.10
C ALA A 37 11.61 22.95 -9.61
N ILE A 38 11.98 21.74 -9.19
CA ILE A 38 13.20 21.05 -9.67
C ILE A 38 13.09 20.74 -11.17
N ASN A 39 11.92 20.30 -11.65
CA ASN A 39 11.68 20.09 -13.08
C ASN A 39 11.88 21.39 -13.89
N GLY A 40 11.47 22.53 -13.34
CA GLY A 40 11.65 23.85 -13.93
C GLY A 40 13.10 24.32 -14.00
N LEU A 41 14.01 23.74 -13.21
CA LEU A 41 15.45 24.05 -13.25
C LEU A 41 16.17 23.46 -14.47
N HIS A 42 15.55 22.54 -15.21
CA HIS A 42 16.11 21.86 -16.38
C HIS A 42 17.51 21.27 -16.15
N LEU A 43 17.72 20.66 -14.98
CA LEU A 43 19.00 20.04 -14.61
C LEU A 43 19.39 18.92 -15.59
N GLN A 44 20.70 18.77 -15.85
CA GLN A 44 21.25 17.73 -16.74
C GLN A 44 22.35 16.95 -16.02
N PRO A 45 22.21 15.64 -15.75
CA PRO A 45 21.00 14.83 -16.02
C PRO A 45 19.81 15.24 -15.15
N ARG A 46 18.59 14.96 -15.62
CA ARG A 46 17.38 15.19 -14.83
C ARG A 46 17.36 14.22 -13.64
N PRO A 47 17.18 14.71 -12.41
CA PRO A 47 17.10 13.85 -11.25
C PRO A 47 15.87 12.94 -11.30
N ARG A 48 16.01 11.73 -10.80
CA ARG A 48 14.91 10.78 -10.63
C ARG A 48 14.26 10.98 -9.28
N PHE A 49 12.94 11.01 -9.24
CA PHE A 49 12.20 11.23 -8.00
C PHE A 49 11.73 9.92 -7.39
N VAL A 50 12.01 9.76 -6.10
CA VAL A 50 11.49 8.70 -5.24
C VAL A 50 10.71 9.35 -4.11
N VAL A 51 9.39 9.22 -4.14
CA VAL A 51 8.51 9.80 -3.12
C VAL A 51 8.33 8.83 -1.96
N VAL A 52 8.42 9.35 -0.73
CA VAL A 52 8.24 8.59 0.52
C VAL A 52 7.31 9.38 1.42
N SER A 53 6.03 9.03 1.50
CA SER A 53 5.05 9.84 2.22
C SER A 53 4.10 9.03 3.11
N ALA A 54 3.51 9.67 4.12
CA ALA A 54 2.41 9.11 4.89
C ALA A 54 1.05 9.23 4.17
N LEU A 55 0.98 10.02 3.08
CA LEU A 55 -0.23 10.20 2.29
C LEU A 55 -0.42 9.02 1.33
N ALA A 56 -1.53 8.31 1.47
CA ALA A 56 -1.93 7.19 0.61
C ALA A 56 -3.11 7.60 -0.30
N LEU A 57 -3.12 8.84 -0.81
CA LEU A 57 -4.18 9.36 -1.65
C LEU A 57 -3.85 9.12 -3.12
N ASP A 58 -4.73 8.39 -3.85
CA ASP A 58 -4.53 8.07 -5.28
C ASP A 58 -4.31 9.32 -6.13
N ARG A 59 -5.05 10.40 -5.84
CA ARG A 59 -4.89 11.68 -6.55
C ARG A 59 -3.47 12.26 -6.37
N VAL A 60 -2.92 12.21 -5.15
CA VAL A 60 -1.57 12.71 -4.86
C VAL A 60 -0.52 11.84 -5.55
N THR A 61 -0.72 10.52 -5.51
CA THR A 61 0.15 9.56 -6.20
C THR A 61 0.13 9.79 -7.71
N GLN A 62 -1.03 9.98 -8.32
CA GLN A 62 -1.16 10.29 -9.75
C GLN A 62 -0.48 11.61 -10.13
N LEU A 63 -0.62 12.64 -9.30
CA LEU A 63 0.06 13.93 -9.52
C LEU A 63 1.58 13.78 -9.43
N ALA A 64 2.10 13.07 -8.43
CA ALA A 64 3.53 12.82 -8.30
C ALA A 64 4.08 12.05 -9.50
N VAL A 65 3.37 11.03 -9.95
CA VAL A 65 3.69 10.27 -11.16
C VAL A 65 3.67 11.16 -12.41
N GLY A 66 2.64 11.99 -12.57
CA GLY A 66 2.55 12.95 -13.68
C GLY A 66 3.71 13.95 -13.71
N GLN A 67 4.31 14.25 -12.57
CA GLN A 67 5.50 15.09 -12.42
C GLN A 67 6.82 14.32 -12.56
N GLY A 68 6.77 12.99 -12.73
CA GLY A 68 7.94 12.16 -12.99
C GLY A 68 8.49 11.42 -11.77
N ALA A 69 7.66 11.13 -10.75
CA ALA A 69 8.05 10.20 -9.71
C ALA A 69 8.19 8.79 -10.30
N GLU A 70 9.35 8.16 -10.11
CA GLU A 70 9.59 6.77 -10.54
C GLU A 70 9.09 5.76 -9.51
N TYR A 71 9.15 6.12 -8.21
CA TYR A 71 8.58 5.32 -7.13
C TYR A 71 7.84 6.22 -6.13
N TYR A 72 6.75 5.70 -5.61
CA TYR A 72 5.98 6.29 -4.52
C TYR A 72 5.84 5.25 -3.40
N PHE A 73 6.48 5.49 -2.26
CA PHE A 73 6.42 4.63 -1.08
C PHE A 73 5.55 5.24 -0.01
N ILE A 74 4.72 4.43 0.62
CA ILE A 74 3.86 4.85 1.73
C ILE A 74 4.49 4.41 3.05
N LYS A 75 4.60 5.35 3.99
CA LYS A 75 5.06 5.07 5.35
C LYS A 75 3.97 4.30 6.14
N PRO A 76 4.34 3.32 7.02
CA PRO A 76 5.68 2.83 7.32
C PRO A 76 6.26 1.96 6.19
N LEU A 77 7.53 2.13 5.88
CA LEU A 77 8.22 1.45 4.78
C LEU A 77 9.37 0.57 5.28
N ASP A 78 9.72 -0.42 4.46
CA ASP A 78 10.94 -1.18 4.63
C ASP A 78 12.10 -0.44 3.94
N THR A 79 13.05 0.01 4.75
CA THR A 79 14.20 0.78 4.26
C THR A 79 15.05 -0.01 3.27
N GLU A 80 15.17 -1.34 3.42
CA GLU A 80 15.94 -2.20 2.51
C GLU A 80 15.31 -2.22 1.11
N VAL A 81 13.97 -2.25 1.05
CA VAL A 81 13.24 -2.19 -0.23
C VAL A 81 13.50 -0.86 -0.93
N VAL A 82 13.41 0.26 -0.20
CA VAL A 82 13.67 1.60 -0.77
C VAL A 82 15.09 1.72 -1.30
N ILE A 83 16.08 1.29 -0.50
CA ILE A 83 17.50 1.30 -0.91
C ILE A 83 17.71 0.48 -2.18
N ARG A 84 17.14 -0.72 -2.26
CA ARG A 84 17.23 -1.58 -3.44
C ARG A 84 16.70 -0.89 -4.69
N ARG A 85 15.52 -0.26 -4.61
CA ARG A 85 14.94 0.48 -5.73
C ARG A 85 15.77 1.69 -6.14
N ILE A 86 16.34 2.41 -5.18
CA ILE A 86 17.27 3.52 -5.50
C ILE A 86 18.52 2.99 -6.22
N LEU A 87 19.09 1.87 -5.78
CA LEU A 87 20.25 1.26 -6.43
C LEU A 87 19.94 0.75 -7.85
N GLU A 88 18.74 0.20 -8.07
CA GLU A 88 18.25 -0.16 -9.41
C GLU A 88 18.18 1.07 -10.33
N LEU A 89 17.69 2.21 -9.84
CA LEU A 89 17.64 3.46 -10.59
C LEU A 89 19.03 3.99 -10.96
N THR A 90 20.02 3.88 -10.07
CA THR A 90 21.37 4.40 -10.31
C THR A 90 22.26 3.46 -11.13
N GLY A 91 21.76 2.29 -11.53
CA GLY A 91 22.53 1.30 -12.28
C GLY A 91 23.63 0.58 -11.48
N SER A 92 23.65 0.75 -10.15
CA SER A 92 24.68 0.20 -9.26
C SER A 92 24.39 -1.25 -8.79
N ALA A 93 23.27 -1.82 -9.18
CA ALA A 93 22.92 -3.21 -8.86
C ALA A 93 23.36 -4.15 -9.99
N SER A 94 24.42 -4.89 -9.78
CA SER A 94 24.76 -6.08 -10.57
C SER A 94 23.75 -7.21 -10.28
N SER A 95 22.69 -7.28 -11.09
CA SER A 95 21.74 -8.40 -11.08
C SER A 95 21.43 -8.86 -12.51
N PRO A 96 21.14 -10.15 -12.73
CA PRO A 96 21.12 -10.74 -14.07
C PRO A 96 20.05 -10.10 -14.95
N LYS A 97 20.46 -9.75 -16.15
CA LYS A 97 19.62 -9.16 -17.22
C LYS A 97 18.38 -10.01 -17.48
N ALA A 98 17.24 -9.62 -16.90
CA ALA A 98 15.96 -9.93 -17.49
C ALA A 98 15.69 -8.83 -18.53
N SER A 99 15.70 -9.20 -19.81
CA SER A 99 15.41 -8.32 -20.94
C SER A 99 13.97 -7.83 -20.83
N VAL A 100 13.77 -6.62 -20.33
CA VAL A 100 12.47 -5.95 -20.33
C VAL A 100 12.33 -5.28 -21.69
N ARG A 101 11.46 -5.87 -22.55
CA ARG A 101 10.94 -5.22 -23.75
C ARG A 101 10.24 -3.93 -23.34
N ALA A 102 10.52 -2.85 -24.09
CA ALA A 102 9.83 -1.58 -23.98
C ALA A 102 8.31 -1.79 -24.13
N GLY A 103 7.58 -1.58 -23.06
CA GLY A 103 6.13 -1.70 -23.00
C GLY A 103 5.69 -1.45 -21.57
N THR A 104 5.26 -0.19 -21.29
CA THR A 104 4.53 0.25 -20.09
C THR A 104 4.97 -0.41 -18.79
N ALA A 105 6.00 0.16 -18.14
CA ALA A 105 6.27 -0.15 -16.74
C ALA A 105 5.01 0.14 -15.90
N PRO A 106 4.58 -0.77 -15.02
CA PRO A 106 3.48 -0.48 -14.11
C PRO A 106 3.97 0.61 -13.14
N ILE A 107 3.52 1.83 -13.38
CA ILE A 107 3.71 2.97 -12.49
C ILE A 107 2.70 2.80 -11.36
N GLY A 108 3.09 2.04 -10.34
CA GLY A 108 2.36 1.87 -9.09
C GLY A 108 3.34 1.85 -7.94
N PRO A 109 2.92 2.16 -6.71
CA PRO A 109 3.75 1.95 -5.55
C PRO A 109 4.27 0.51 -5.58
N ALA A 110 5.46 0.24 -5.01
CA ALA A 110 6.10 -1.09 -4.99
C ALA A 110 5.24 -2.14 -4.22
N TYR A 111 4.05 -2.43 -4.76
CA TYR A 111 3.07 -3.41 -4.28
C TYR A 111 3.24 -4.75 -4.99
N ASP A 112 4.47 -5.17 -5.27
CA ASP A 112 4.72 -6.50 -5.84
C ASP A 112 4.36 -7.63 -4.86
N SER A 113 4.06 -7.31 -3.59
CA SER A 113 3.62 -8.31 -2.63
C SER A 113 2.15 -8.11 -2.23
N MET A 114 1.38 -9.18 -2.26
CA MET A 114 0.01 -9.22 -1.73
C MET A 114 -0.07 -8.65 -0.31
N GLU A 115 0.97 -8.86 0.50
CA GLU A 115 1.04 -8.35 1.87
C GLU A 115 1.03 -6.82 1.92
N ALA A 116 1.74 -6.15 1.01
CA ALA A 116 1.75 -4.69 0.94
C ALA A 116 0.38 -4.14 0.53
N VAL A 117 -0.25 -4.72 -0.49
CA VAL A 117 -1.60 -4.32 -0.95
C VAL A 117 -2.62 -4.49 0.16
N VAL A 118 -2.63 -5.65 0.84
CA VAL A 118 -3.55 -5.91 1.97
C VAL A 118 -3.27 -4.97 3.13
N THR A 119 -2.00 -4.72 3.47
CA THR A 119 -1.61 -3.82 4.56
C THR A 119 -2.16 -2.41 4.34
N LEU A 120 -2.05 -1.89 3.13
CA LEU A 120 -2.61 -0.59 2.79
C LEU A 120 -4.13 -0.55 2.85
N ALA A 121 -4.80 -1.56 2.30
CA ALA A 121 -6.25 -1.62 2.33
C ALA A 121 -6.78 -1.52 3.77
N ILE A 122 -6.21 -2.30 4.71
CA ILE A 122 -6.63 -2.29 6.11
C ILE A 122 -6.26 -1.00 6.85
N GLN A 123 -5.15 -0.34 6.47
CA GLN A 123 -4.78 0.97 7.01
C GLN A 123 -5.70 2.08 6.51
N ARG A 124 -6.03 2.10 5.21
CA ARG A 124 -6.99 3.06 4.63
C ARG A 124 -8.36 2.97 5.28
N ILE A 125 -8.83 1.75 5.57
CA ILE A 125 -10.11 1.53 6.26
C ILE A 125 -10.04 1.99 7.73
N GLY A 126 -8.84 2.25 8.28
CA GLY A 126 -8.66 2.77 9.64
C GLY A 126 -8.45 1.72 10.73
N ILE A 127 -8.01 0.49 10.39
CA ILE A 127 -7.62 -0.49 11.40
C ILE A 127 -6.23 -0.14 11.96
N PRO A 128 -6.11 0.18 13.27
CA PRO A 128 -4.84 0.60 13.85
C PRO A 128 -3.81 -0.54 13.92
N PRO A 129 -2.54 -0.31 13.54
CA PRO A 129 -1.50 -1.36 13.54
C PRO A 129 -1.18 -1.97 14.91
N HIS A 130 -1.42 -1.22 16.00
CA HIS A 130 -1.07 -1.64 17.36
C HIS A 130 -2.05 -2.65 17.97
N ILE A 131 -3.25 -2.85 17.41
CA ILE A 131 -4.21 -3.83 17.93
C ILE A 131 -3.91 -5.23 17.41
N ARG A 132 -4.15 -6.25 18.25
CA ARG A 132 -3.89 -7.66 17.87
C ARG A 132 -4.66 -8.09 16.62
N GLY A 133 -5.88 -7.60 16.46
CA GLY A 133 -6.76 -7.88 15.34
C GLY A 133 -6.17 -7.46 13.99
N TYR A 134 -5.32 -6.43 13.94
CA TYR A 134 -4.67 -5.96 12.72
C TYR A 134 -3.92 -7.07 11.98
N ARG A 135 -3.05 -7.81 12.69
CA ARG A 135 -2.27 -8.91 12.10
C ARG A 135 -3.17 -10.08 11.68
N TYR A 136 -4.22 -10.35 12.44
CA TYR A 136 -5.17 -11.43 12.12
C TYR A 136 -6.02 -11.08 10.89
N VAL A 137 -6.49 -9.83 10.77
CA VAL A 137 -7.21 -9.33 9.58
C VAL A 137 -6.31 -9.47 8.34
N ARG A 138 -5.07 -9.00 8.41
CA ARG A 138 -4.12 -9.08 7.31
C ARG A 138 -3.92 -10.52 6.84
N ASP A 139 -3.61 -11.43 7.76
CA ASP A 139 -3.40 -12.83 7.43
C ASP A 139 -4.67 -13.51 6.90
N ALA A 140 -5.83 -13.20 7.47
CA ALA A 140 -7.11 -13.73 7.00
C ALA A 140 -7.37 -13.33 5.53
N ILE A 141 -7.19 -12.05 5.21
CA ILE A 141 -7.36 -11.54 3.84
C ILE A 141 -6.36 -12.20 2.89
N MET A 142 -5.07 -12.30 3.27
CA MET A 142 -4.05 -12.93 2.44
C MET A 142 -4.32 -14.42 2.20
N MET A 143 -4.82 -15.15 3.21
CA MET A 143 -5.18 -16.56 3.06
C MET A 143 -6.37 -16.73 2.12
N VAL A 144 -7.41 -15.91 2.28
CA VAL A 144 -8.62 -15.96 1.46
C VAL A 144 -8.35 -15.49 0.03
N ALA A 145 -7.52 -14.47 -0.20
CA ALA A 145 -7.13 -14.03 -1.54
C ALA A 145 -6.41 -15.13 -2.33
N ARG A 146 -5.68 -16.04 -1.64
CA ARG A 146 -5.03 -17.21 -2.24
C ARG A 146 -5.99 -18.40 -2.42
N ASP A 147 -6.94 -18.55 -1.51
CA ASP A 147 -7.89 -19.66 -1.49
C ASP A 147 -9.26 -19.19 -0.97
N MET A 148 -10.12 -18.75 -1.89
CA MET A 148 -11.47 -18.27 -1.59
C MET A 148 -12.38 -19.35 -0.96
N SER A 149 -12.03 -20.63 -1.09
CA SER A 149 -12.82 -21.72 -0.48
C SER A 149 -12.82 -21.64 1.04
N LEU A 150 -11.84 -20.98 1.66
CA LEU A 150 -11.75 -20.74 3.10
C LEU A 150 -12.91 -19.90 3.64
N LEU A 151 -13.59 -19.10 2.81
CA LEU A 151 -14.80 -18.37 3.20
C LEU A 151 -15.98 -19.29 3.54
N LYS A 152 -16.03 -20.49 2.96
CA LYS A 152 -17.06 -21.49 3.28
C LYS A 152 -16.81 -22.20 4.63
N SER A 153 -15.60 -22.03 5.20
CA SER A 153 -15.15 -22.77 6.39
C SER A 153 -14.35 -21.87 7.35
N VAL A 154 -14.82 -20.64 7.56
CA VAL A 154 -14.12 -19.61 8.36
C VAL A 154 -13.82 -20.09 9.78
N THR A 155 -14.82 -20.65 10.48
CA THR A 155 -14.70 -21.11 11.87
C THR A 155 -13.92 -22.42 11.99
N THR A 156 -14.01 -23.30 10.98
CA THR A 156 -13.42 -24.65 11.02
C THR A 156 -12.03 -24.73 10.38
N GLN A 157 -11.67 -23.77 9.52
CA GLN A 157 -10.37 -23.77 8.86
C GLN A 157 -9.61 -22.45 8.99
N LEU A 158 -10.23 -21.30 8.64
CA LEU A 158 -9.50 -20.03 8.60
C LEU A 158 -9.02 -19.60 9.99
N TYR A 159 -9.93 -19.53 10.98
CA TYR A 159 -9.57 -19.15 12.34
C TYR A 159 -8.57 -20.12 13.00
N PRO A 160 -8.72 -21.44 12.88
CA PRO A 160 -7.72 -22.39 13.39
C PRO A 160 -6.34 -22.23 12.75
N ARG A 161 -6.24 -21.96 11.45
CA ARG A 161 -4.94 -21.71 10.78
C ARG A 161 -4.25 -20.46 11.33
N ILE A 162 -5.00 -19.36 11.52
CA ILE A 162 -4.48 -18.13 12.12
C ILE A 162 -4.11 -18.39 13.59
N ALA A 163 -4.96 -19.06 14.34
CA ALA A 163 -4.72 -19.39 15.73
C ALA A 163 -3.41 -20.19 15.92
N LYS A 164 -3.17 -21.18 15.07
CA LYS A 164 -1.93 -21.96 15.05
C LYS A 164 -0.69 -21.09 14.76
N LYS A 165 -0.79 -20.16 13.81
CA LYS A 165 0.31 -19.24 13.46
C LYS A 165 0.72 -18.34 14.63
N TYR A 166 -0.23 -17.94 15.45
CA TYR A 166 -0.02 -16.97 16.53
C TYR A 166 -0.09 -17.57 17.94
N ASP A 167 -0.04 -18.90 18.04
CA ASP A 167 -0.13 -19.66 19.31
C ASP A 167 -1.29 -19.16 20.20
N THR A 168 -2.50 -19.19 19.64
CA THR A 168 -3.71 -18.70 20.32
C THR A 168 -4.92 -19.60 20.02
N LEU A 169 -6.09 -19.22 20.55
CA LEU A 169 -7.34 -19.96 20.32
C LEU A 169 -8.14 -19.37 19.15
N PRO A 170 -8.86 -20.19 18.35
CA PRO A 170 -9.71 -19.72 17.25
C PRO A 170 -10.76 -18.70 17.71
N THR A 171 -11.32 -18.87 18.89
CA THR A 171 -12.29 -17.94 19.50
C THR A 171 -11.68 -16.57 19.82
N ARG A 172 -10.39 -16.53 20.18
CA ARG A 172 -9.66 -15.27 20.39
C ARG A 172 -9.36 -14.57 19.07
N VAL A 173 -9.07 -15.34 18.03
CA VAL A 173 -8.90 -14.81 16.65
C VAL A 173 -10.19 -14.15 16.19
N GLU A 174 -11.33 -14.86 16.27
CA GLU A 174 -12.64 -14.33 15.89
C GLU A 174 -12.97 -13.03 16.62
N ARG A 175 -12.80 -13.01 17.95
CA ARG A 175 -13.07 -11.82 18.77
C ARG A 175 -12.16 -10.64 18.41
N ALA A 176 -10.87 -10.90 18.15
CA ALA A 176 -9.92 -9.86 17.78
C ALA A 176 -10.19 -9.28 16.38
N LEU A 177 -10.63 -10.12 15.42
CA LEU A 177 -11.07 -9.69 14.10
C LEU A 177 -12.31 -8.79 14.22
N ARG A 178 -13.33 -9.25 14.96
CA ARG A 178 -14.56 -8.47 15.20
C ARG A 178 -14.24 -7.10 15.81
N HIS A 179 -13.38 -7.06 16.83
CA HIS A 179 -12.97 -5.82 17.46
C HIS A 179 -12.23 -4.89 16.47
N ALA A 180 -11.34 -5.42 15.65
CA ALA A 180 -10.62 -4.62 14.65
C ALA A 180 -11.57 -3.98 13.63
N ILE A 181 -12.57 -4.72 13.16
CA ILE A 181 -13.61 -4.23 12.26
C ILE A 181 -14.47 -3.17 12.96
N GLU A 182 -14.84 -3.38 14.22
CA GLU A 182 -15.58 -2.38 15.00
C GLU A 182 -14.82 -1.06 15.15
N VAL A 183 -13.52 -1.13 15.44
CA VAL A 183 -12.67 0.07 15.54
C VAL A 183 -12.64 0.83 14.21
N ALA A 184 -12.49 0.12 13.10
CA ALA A 184 -12.53 0.73 11.77
C ALA A 184 -13.86 1.42 11.49
N TRP A 185 -14.98 0.76 11.78
CA TRP A 185 -16.33 1.32 11.57
C TRP A 185 -16.67 2.49 12.47
N THR A 186 -16.07 2.57 13.66
CA THR A 186 -16.35 3.65 14.63
C THR A 186 -15.43 4.84 14.46
N ARG A 187 -14.18 4.63 14.00
CA ARG A 187 -13.13 5.65 14.00
C ARG A 187 -12.39 5.78 12.66
N GLY A 188 -12.73 4.92 11.70
CA GLY A 188 -12.09 4.88 10.39
C GLY A 188 -12.59 6.00 9.48
N ASP A 189 -11.95 6.12 8.33
CA ASP A 189 -12.33 7.02 7.26
C ASP A 189 -13.57 6.50 6.54
N MET A 190 -14.68 7.20 6.66
CA MET A 190 -15.96 6.80 6.06
C MET A 190 -15.91 6.80 4.53
N ASP A 191 -15.13 7.69 3.91
CA ASP A 191 -14.97 7.72 2.45
C ASP A 191 -14.21 6.49 1.98
N ALA A 192 -13.16 6.09 2.70
CA ALA A 192 -12.44 4.86 2.42
C ALA A 192 -13.32 3.62 2.65
N ILE A 193 -14.10 3.57 3.73
CA ILE A 193 -15.03 2.48 3.99
C ILE A 193 -16.05 2.39 2.85
N GLN A 194 -16.62 3.50 2.42
CA GLN A 194 -17.58 3.53 1.32
C GLN A 194 -16.95 3.14 -0.03
N GLU A 195 -15.70 3.52 -0.27
CA GLU A 195 -14.95 3.08 -1.46
C GLU A 195 -14.80 1.54 -1.49
N TYR A 196 -14.44 0.92 -0.36
CA TYR A 196 -14.23 -0.54 -0.30
C TYR A 196 -15.53 -1.34 -0.24
N PHE A 197 -16.55 -0.87 0.45
CA PHE A 197 -17.76 -1.63 0.72
C PHE A 197 -18.97 -1.16 -0.10
N GLY A 198 -18.98 0.11 -0.57
CA GLY A 198 -20.06 0.67 -1.37
C GLY A 198 -21.44 0.47 -0.72
N PHE A 199 -22.41 0.06 -1.54
CA PHE A 199 -23.78 -0.24 -1.07
C PHE A 199 -23.97 -1.70 -0.62
N THR A 200 -22.89 -2.49 -0.52
CA THR A 200 -22.95 -3.90 -0.15
C THR A 200 -23.11 -4.15 1.36
N VAL A 201 -22.88 -3.12 2.16
CA VAL A 201 -23.19 -3.20 3.60
C VAL A 201 -24.66 -2.84 3.78
N ASP A 202 -25.41 -3.79 4.33
CA ASP A 202 -26.81 -3.59 4.68
C ASP A 202 -26.94 -2.40 5.64
N SER A 203 -27.64 -1.35 5.20
CA SER A 203 -27.83 -0.12 5.96
C SER A 203 -28.52 -0.34 7.32
N GLU A 204 -29.24 -1.45 7.50
CA GLU A 204 -29.87 -1.80 8.78
C GLU A 204 -28.87 -2.50 9.74
N LYS A 205 -27.86 -3.21 9.23
CA LYS A 205 -26.86 -3.91 10.05
C LYS A 205 -25.66 -3.05 10.46
N GLY A 206 -25.46 -1.93 9.80
CA GLY A 206 -24.48 -0.90 10.14
C GLY A 206 -23.00 -1.28 10.01
N LYS A 207 -22.63 -2.57 10.02
CA LYS A 207 -21.26 -3.07 9.84
C LYS A 207 -21.24 -4.50 9.28
N PRO A 208 -20.23 -4.87 8.48
CA PRO A 208 -20.10 -6.22 7.95
C PRO A 208 -19.73 -7.24 9.04
N THR A 209 -20.09 -8.50 8.80
CA THR A 209 -19.53 -9.62 9.54
C THR A 209 -18.03 -9.79 9.22
N ASN A 210 -17.31 -10.55 10.07
CA ASN A 210 -15.89 -10.86 9.80
C ASN A 210 -15.69 -11.48 8.41
N SER A 211 -16.58 -12.39 8.01
CA SER A 211 -16.51 -13.10 6.72
C SER A 211 -16.74 -12.16 5.55
N GLU A 212 -17.74 -11.30 5.62
CA GLU A 212 -18.06 -10.32 4.60
C GLU A 212 -16.90 -9.32 4.44
N PHE A 213 -16.35 -8.82 5.56
CA PHE A 213 -15.20 -7.93 5.55
C PHE A 213 -13.99 -8.56 4.84
N ILE A 214 -13.62 -9.77 5.25
CA ILE A 214 -12.48 -10.50 4.67
C ILE A 214 -12.72 -10.77 3.19
N ALA A 215 -13.93 -11.20 2.81
CA ALA A 215 -14.29 -11.51 1.43
C ALA A 215 -14.14 -10.29 0.52
N MET A 216 -14.70 -9.15 0.92
CA MET A 216 -14.68 -7.90 0.12
C MET A 216 -13.26 -7.40 -0.13
N ILE A 217 -12.43 -7.38 0.92
CA ILE A 217 -11.05 -6.92 0.77
C ILE A 217 -10.23 -7.94 -0.04
N ALA A 218 -10.39 -9.25 0.20
CA ALA A 218 -9.68 -10.29 -0.54
C ALA A 218 -10.01 -10.25 -2.04
N ASP A 219 -11.27 -10.03 -2.40
CA ASP A 219 -11.71 -9.92 -3.78
C ASP A 219 -11.06 -8.71 -4.47
N ARG A 220 -11.12 -7.53 -3.87
CA ARG A 220 -10.46 -6.32 -4.41
C ARG A 220 -8.95 -6.48 -4.55
N VAL A 221 -8.29 -7.10 -3.58
CA VAL A 221 -6.85 -7.41 -3.66
C VAL A 221 -6.56 -8.34 -4.84
N THR A 222 -7.39 -9.37 -5.03
CA THR A 222 -7.25 -10.32 -6.14
C THR A 222 -7.40 -9.62 -7.49
N ILE A 223 -8.40 -8.75 -7.64
CA ILE A 223 -8.64 -7.94 -8.84
C ILE A 223 -7.45 -7.01 -9.10
N SER A 224 -7.01 -6.25 -8.09
CA SER A 224 -5.93 -5.28 -8.23
C SER A 224 -4.59 -5.92 -8.60
N MET A 225 -4.36 -7.16 -8.18
CA MET A 225 -3.15 -7.93 -8.52
C MET A 225 -3.26 -8.72 -9.83
N GLY A 226 -4.39 -8.66 -10.53
CA GLY A 226 -4.62 -9.40 -11.78
C GLY A 226 -4.65 -10.92 -11.60
N LEU A 227 -4.89 -11.42 -10.38
CA LEU A 227 -4.90 -12.84 -10.04
C LEU A 227 -6.14 -13.58 -10.57
N GLU A 228 -7.13 -12.88 -11.12
CA GLU A 228 -8.35 -13.49 -11.67
C GLU A 228 -8.10 -14.37 -12.90
N ARG A 229 -7.02 -14.14 -13.64
CA ARG A 229 -6.71 -14.91 -14.87
C ARG A 229 -6.43 -16.40 -14.61
N PHE A 230 -6.20 -16.80 -13.38
CA PHE A 230 -5.91 -18.20 -13.01
C PHE A 230 -7.15 -19.00 -12.57
N ARG A 231 -8.34 -18.39 -12.47
CA ARG A 231 -9.56 -19.06 -11.97
C ARG A 231 -10.42 -19.73 -13.03
N GLN A 232 -10.15 -19.51 -14.33
CA GLN A 232 -11.00 -20.03 -15.43
C GLN A 232 -10.44 -21.29 -16.12
N THR A 233 -9.39 -21.90 -15.57
CA THR A 233 -8.79 -23.09 -16.17
C THR A 233 -8.71 -24.24 -15.14
N THR A 234 -9.87 -24.68 -14.65
CA THR A 234 -10.02 -26.02 -14.03
C THR A 234 -11.45 -26.49 -14.17
#